data_f782698c30fc0593aa308a61b14e9cef
#
_entry.id   f782698c30fc0593aa308a61b14e9cef
#
_cell.length_a   1.000
_cell.length_b   1.000
_cell.length_c   1.000
_cell.angle_alpha   90.00
_cell.angle_beta   90.00
_cell.angle_gamma   90.00
#
_symmetry.space_group_name_H-M   'P 1'
#
loop_
_entity.id
_entity.type
_entity.pdbx_description
1 polymer ?
#
loop_
_entity_poly.entity_id
_entity_poly.type
_entity_poly.pdbx_seq_one_letter_code
_entity_poly.pdbx_strand_id
1 'polypeptide(L)'
;EEQIEMMYQGFLKQSGVPESQIPPQLVPMVKGMFTNKPFIEGPWMDKYNGKYYLQYACPGAQFNVYADGVYIADSPLGPFSLAKNNPYSYSPGGFMPGAGHGSTMWDKHGNLWHTSTMRISVNQQFERRVGIWPAGFDKDGELFCNQRYGDWPRVVSSEKNDPWENPKWYLLSSGKPASASSFVEGKSPFLATEENAQNWWQADSAESGQWLEVDLEKAMDVYAIQINFADDKLDVPVPGEIKGTMTQPRYIDEYDRVTRWILEGSVDGENYFVIEDKSQVDTDLPHDLVVREEGLQARYIKLTILEVPFEQKPCISGLRVFGIGDGEKPEVPSFEATRSDDELDLLVNIQGENAVGYNILWGHEPEKLYHSWLVFLDRDKIYSKERIEKRIGALVKGQKYYVRVDAFNENGITEGVVIPL
;
A
#
# COMPACT_ATOMS: atom_id res chain seq x y z
N GLU A 1 5.98 -24.63 24.21
CA GLU A 1 7.07 -24.02 25.01
C GLU A 1 8.44 -24.18 24.31
N GLU A 2 8.82 -25.36 23.89
CA GLU A 2 10.09 -25.65 23.21
C GLU A 2 10.30 -24.82 21.92
N GLN A 3 9.25 -24.65 21.12
CA GLN A 3 9.29 -23.86 19.90
C GLN A 3 9.45 -22.36 20.20
N ILE A 4 8.82 -21.84 21.24
CA ILE A 4 8.96 -20.46 21.69
C ILE A 4 10.39 -20.20 22.17
N GLU A 5 10.95 -21.13 22.93
CA GLU A 5 12.32 -21.03 23.41
C GLU A 5 13.33 -21.03 22.24
N MET A 6 13.11 -21.91 21.26
CA MET A 6 13.96 -21.97 20.06
C MET A 6 13.90 -20.63 19.26
N MET A 7 12.72 -20.06 19.09
CA MET A 7 12.53 -18.77 18.41
C MET A 7 13.14 -17.62 19.21
N TYR A 8 13.01 -17.63 20.52
CA TYR A 8 13.62 -16.65 21.42
C TYR A 8 15.16 -16.69 21.34
N GLN A 9 15.75 -17.88 21.40
CA GLN A 9 17.21 -18.05 21.27
C GLN A 9 17.70 -17.65 19.87
N GLY A 10 16.92 -17.95 18.83
CA GLY A 10 17.19 -17.51 17.47
C GLY A 10 17.18 -15.97 17.35
N PHE A 11 16.22 -15.30 17.97
CA PHE A 11 16.14 -13.85 18.04
C PHE A 11 17.34 -13.23 18.77
N LEU A 12 17.74 -13.76 19.92
CA LEU A 12 18.91 -13.29 20.65
C LEU A 12 20.18 -13.41 19.82
N LYS A 13 20.35 -14.54 19.14
CA LYS A 13 21.51 -14.77 18.24
C LYS A 13 21.52 -13.78 17.07
N GLN A 14 20.38 -13.51 16.49
CA GLN A 14 20.26 -12.58 15.35
C GLN A 14 20.43 -11.12 15.76
N SER A 15 19.92 -10.73 16.93
CA SER A 15 20.05 -9.37 17.46
C SER A 15 21.45 -9.06 18.03
N GLY A 16 22.24 -10.08 18.30
CA GLY A 16 23.56 -9.94 18.95
C GLY A 16 23.48 -9.49 20.42
N VAL A 17 22.29 -9.49 21.02
CA VAL A 17 22.07 -9.09 22.41
C VAL A 17 22.15 -10.33 23.30
N PRO A 18 23.11 -10.42 24.23
CA PRO A 18 23.14 -11.51 25.20
C PRO A 18 21.92 -11.46 26.11
N GLU A 19 21.36 -12.62 26.43
CA GLU A 19 20.18 -12.73 27.32
C GLU A 19 20.39 -12.02 28.67
N SER A 20 21.61 -12.02 29.17
CA SER A 20 21.99 -11.35 30.43
C SER A 20 21.84 -9.82 30.39
N GLN A 21 21.72 -9.22 29.21
CA GLN A 21 21.47 -7.78 29.04
C GLN A 21 19.99 -7.45 28.92
N ILE A 22 19.11 -8.45 28.81
CA ILE A 22 17.66 -8.23 28.82
C ILE A 22 17.20 -8.21 30.29
N PRO A 23 16.57 -7.12 30.74
CA PRO A 23 15.98 -7.07 32.08
C PRO A 23 15.03 -8.26 32.29
N PRO A 24 15.13 -9.01 33.40
CA PRO A 24 14.34 -10.22 33.63
C PRO A 24 12.83 -10.04 33.46
N GLN A 25 12.31 -8.84 33.79
CA GLN A 25 10.90 -8.49 33.63
C GLN A 25 10.46 -8.38 32.16
N LEU A 26 11.38 -8.18 31.21
CA LEU A 26 11.08 -8.07 29.79
C LEU A 26 11.15 -9.43 29.08
N VAL A 27 11.81 -10.43 29.65
CA VAL A 27 11.93 -11.77 29.05
C VAL A 27 10.56 -12.39 28.74
N PRO A 28 9.57 -12.38 29.64
CA PRO A 28 8.22 -12.89 29.31
C PRO A 28 7.54 -12.12 28.18
N MET A 29 7.75 -10.82 28.07
CA MET A 29 7.21 -9.99 27.00
C MET A 29 7.83 -10.36 25.65
N VAL A 30 9.16 -10.50 25.60
CA VAL A 30 9.88 -10.89 24.38
C VAL A 30 9.49 -12.31 23.97
N LYS A 31 9.44 -13.28 24.91
CA LYS A 31 8.94 -14.63 24.63
C LYS A 31 7.47 -14.63 24.19
N GLY A 32 6.66 -13.72 24.71
CA GLY A 32 5.28 -13.50 24.30
C GLY A 32 5.13 -13.15 22.81
N MET A 33 6.13 -12.52 22.19
CA MET A 33 6.14 -12.22 20.76
C MET A 33 6.17 -13.47 19.88
N PHE A 34 6.64 -14.61 20.42
CA PHE A 34 6.73 -15.89 19.71
C PHE A 34 5.60 -16.84 20.07
N THR A 35 4.63 -16.39 20.84
CA THR A 35 3.42 -17.19 21.14
C THR A 35 2.43 -17.13 19.99
N ASN A 36 1.51 -18.10 19.91
CA ASN A 36 0.40 -18.06 18.95
C ASN A 36 -0.67 -17.02 19.30
N LYS A 37 -0.43 -16.17 20.31
CA LYS A 37 -1.31 -15.06 20.65
C LYS A 37 -0.98 -13.89 19.74
N PRO A 38 -1.95 -13.35 19.01
CA PRO A 38 -1.71 -12.19 18.18
C PRO A 38 -1.28 -11.00 19.02
N PHE A 39 -0.33 -10.21 18.53
CA PHE A 39 -0.03 -8.89 19.07
C PHE A 39 -1.18 -7.95 18.72
N ILE A 40 -1.73 -7.26 19.70
CA ILE A 40 -2.86 -6.34 19.55
C ILE A 40 -2.47 -4.99 20.15
N GLU A 41 -2.72 -3.92 19.39
CA GLU A 41 -2.39 -2.55 19.80
C GLU A 41 -3.39 -1.54 19.20
N GLY A 42 -3.15 -0.23 19.37
CA GLY A 42 -3.83 0.86 18.69
C GLY A 42 -5.34 0.91 18.91
N PRO A 43 -5.85 0.90 20.15
CA PRO A 43 -7.28 0.93 20.38
C PRO A 43 -7.88 2.28 20.00
N TRP A 44 -8.95 2.27 19.22
CA TRP A 44 -9.78 3.41 18.90
C TRP A 44 -11.25 3.06 19.09
N MET A 45 -12.08 3.96 19.58
CA MET A 45 -13.48 3.67 19.83
C MET A 45 -14.41 4.72 19.22
N ASP A 46 -15.31 4.25 18.36
CA ASP A 46 -16.44 5.02 17.86
C ASP A 46 -17.72 4.66 18.58
N LYS A 47 -18.63 5.62 18.62
CA LYS A 47 -20.03 5.41 18.99
C LYS A 47 -20.93 5.76 17.80
N TYR A 48 -21.73 4.79 17.36
CA TYR A 48 -22.67 4.98 16.28
C TYR A 48 -23.99 4.23 16.56
N ASN A 49 -25.13 4.92 16.41
CA ASN A 49 -26.47 4.38 16.66
C ASN A 49 -26.60 3.61 17.99
N GLY A 50 -26.00 4.16 19.05
CA GLY A 50 -26.05 3.60 20.41
C GLY A 50 -25.10 2.45 20.68
N LYS A 51 -24.39 1.93 19.68
CA LYS A 51 -23.37 0.90 19.81
C LYS A 51 -21.96 1.48 19.86
N TYR A 52 -21.03 0.73 20.46
CA TYR A 52 -19.62 1.08 20.58
C TYR A 52 -18.78 0.11 19.74
N TYR A 53 -17.89 0.68 18.91
CA TYR A 53 -17.03 -0.03 17.97
C TYR A 53 -15.59 0.13 18.43
N LEU A 54 -15.06 -0.90 19.08
CA LEU A 54 -13.66 -0.93 19.52
C LEU A 54 -12.79 -1.48 18.39
N GLN A 55 -12.08 -0.59 17.75
CA GLN A 55 -11.09 -0.89 16.73
C GLN A 55 -9.77 -1.26 17.39
N TYR A 56 -9.00 -2.14 16.78
CA TYR A 56 -7.69 -2.57 17.26
C TYR A 56 -6.83 -3.06 16.11
N ALA A 57 -5.51 -2.89 16.23
CA ALA A 57 -4.56 -3.28 15.19
C ALA A 57 -3.87 -4.62 15.51
N CYS A 58 -3.62 -5.42 14.48
CA CYS A 58 -2.79 -6.63 14.53
C CYS A 58 -2.32 -7.05 13.12
N PRO A 59 -1.33 -7.92 12.92
CA PRO A 59 -0.45 -8.53 13.92
C PRO A 59 0.77 -7.66 14.27
N GLY A 60 1.04 -6.58 13.54
CA GLY A 60 2.14 -5.66 13.77
C GLY A 60 2.59 -4.95 12.51
N ALA A 61 3.12 -3.74 12.68
CA ALA A 61 3.44 -2.79 11.61
C ALA A 61 4.53 -3.28 10.63
N GLN A 62 5.30 -4.28 11.01
CA GLN A 62 6.34 -4.89 10.15
C GLN A 62 5.77 -5.84 9.08
N PHE A 63 4.47 -6.15 9.14
CA PHE A 63 3.85 -7.08 8.21
C PHE A 63 2.97 -6.36 7.18
N ASN A 64 3.00 -6.82 5.92
CA ASN A 64 2.11 -6.30 4.87
C ASN A 64 0.63 -6.55 5.17
N VAL A 65 0.35 -7.54 6.01
CA VAL A 65 -0.99 -7.92 6.48
C VAL A 65 -1.44 -7.17 7.74
N TYR A 66 -0.73 -6.10 8.14
CA TYR A 66 -1.13 -5.25 9.25
C TYR A 66 -2.50 -4.63 8.98
N ALA A 67 -3.42 -4.79 9.93
CA ALA A 67 -4.84 -4.52 9.71
C ALA A 67 -5.51 -4.00 10.99
N ASP A 68 -6.70 -3.41 10.85
CA ASP A 68 -7.54 -3.08 11.98
C ASP A 68 -8.77 -3.98 12.01
N GLY A 69 -8.94 -4.67 13.12
CA GLY A 69 -10.14 -5.40 13.48
C GLY A 69 -11.11 -4.54 14.28
N VAL A 70 -12.33 -5.03 14.48
CA VAL A 70 -13.36 -4.32 15.26
C VAL A 70 -14.22 -5.26 16.08
N TYR A 71 -14.41 -4.90 17.35
CA TYR A 71 -15.39 -5.49 18.26
C TYR A 71 -16.54 -4.52 18.49
N ILE A 72 -17.74 -5.04 18.71
CA ILE A 72 -18.97 -4.26 18.91
C ILE A 72 -19.59 -4.57 20.28
N ALA A 73 -20.10 -3.55 20.97
CA ALA A 73 -20.81 -3.67 22.25
C ALA A 73 -21.95 -2.65 22.36
N ASP A 74 -22.89 -2.90 23.27
CA ASP A 74 -23.95 -1.97 23.66
C ASP A 74 -23.49 -0.99 24.77
N SER A 75 -22.31 -1.24 25.37
CA SER A 75 -21.71 -0.43 26.42
C SER A 75 -20.23 -0.19 26.15
N PRO A 76 -19.65 0.96 26.52
CA PRO A 76 -18.23 1.25 26.30
C PRO A 76 -17.28 0.30 27.08
N LEU A 77 -17.79 -0.41 28.07
CA LEU A 77 -17.04 -1.39 28.86
C LEU A 77 -17.36 -2.84 28.44
N GLY A 78 -18.14 -3.03 27.38
CA GLY A 78 -18.54 -4.34 26.89
C GLY A 78 -19.81 -4.88 27.58
N PRO A 79 -20.08 -6.21 27.46
CA PRO A 79 -19.22 -7.19 26.77
C PRO A 79 -19.13 -6.95 25.27
N PHE A 80 -17.95 -7.19 24.72
CA PHE A 80 -17.67 -7.01 23.29
C PHE A 80 -17.81 -8.32 22.52
N SER A 81 -18.37 -8.24 21.31
CA SER A 81 -18.44 -9.32 20.34
C SER A 81 -17.70 -8.96 19.07
N LEU A 82 -17.02 -9.94 18.45
CA LEU A 82 -16.33 -9.74 17.19
C LEU A 82 -17.33 -9.34 16.09
N ALA A 83 -17.05 -8.30 15.34
CA ALA A 83 -17.87 -7.91 14.19
C ALA A 83 -17.79 -8.97 13.07
N LYS A 84 -18.84 -9.05 12.25
CA LYS A 84 -18.83 -9.95 11.08
C LYS A 84 -17.86 -9.46 10.01
N ASN A 85 -17.80 -8.14 9.78
CA ASN A 85 -16.82 -7.49 8.91
C ASN A 85 -15.51 -7.29 9.68
N ASN A 86 -14.66 -8.32 9.70
CA ASN A 86 -13.41 -8.29 10.45
C ASN A 86 -12.31 -9.07 9.72
N PRO A 87 -11.09 -8.49 9.54
CA PRO A 87 -10.73 -7.10 9.86
C PRO A 87 -11.49 -6.12 8.97
N TYR A 88 -11.90 -4.96 9.48
CA TYR A 88 -12.67 -3.98 8.67
C TYR A 88 -11.77 -3.10 7.82
N SER A 89 -10.50 -2.93 8.19
CA SER A 89 -9.46 -2.25 7.42
C SER A 89 -8.32 -3.25 7.15
N TYR A 90 -8.15 -3.63 5.88
CA TYR A 90 -7.20 -4.64 5.46
C TYR A 90 -6.75 -4.41 4.01
N SER A 91 -5.51 -3.98 3.83
CA SER A 91 -4.91 -3.71 2.51
C SER A 91 -3.55 -4.41 2.38
N PRO A 92 -3.54 -5.74 2.18
CA PRO A 92 -2.29 -6.52 2.12
C PRO A 92 -1.59 -6.45 0.77
N GLY A 93 -2.26 -5.93 -0.25
CA GLY A 93 -1.77 -5.76 -1.62
C GLY A 93 -1.66 -4.30 -2.03
N GLY A 94 -1.55 -4.04 -3.34
CA GLY A 94 -1.35 -2.71 -3.87
C GLY A 94 0.12 -2.28 -3.86
N PHE A 95 0.37 -1.01 -4.15
CA PHE A 95 1.71 -0.44 -4.17
C PHE A 95 2.29 -0.32 -2.75
N MET A 96 1.49 0.16 -1.79
CA MET A 96 1.84 0.30 -0.38
C MET A 96 0.89 -0.55 0.48
N PRO A 97 1.33 -1.72 0.95
CA PRO A 97 0.48 -2.57 1.77
C PRO A 97 0.43 -2.13 3.24
N GLY A 98 -0.53 -2.71 3.98
CA GLY A 98 -0.77 -2.43 5.39
C GLY A 98 -1.88 -1.42 5.59
N ALA A 99 -2.59 -1.52 6.72
CA ALA A 99 -3.71 -0.64 7.04
C ALA A 99 -4.08 -0.72 8.53
N GLY A 100 -3.10 -0.83 9.41
CA GLY A 100 -3.32 -1.00 10.85
C GLY A 100 -2.93 0.21 11.69
N HIS A 101 -3.29 0.17 12.97
CA HIS A 101 -3.13 1.21 13.99
C HIS A 101 -3.82 2.52 13.59
N GLY A 102 -5.06 2.36 13.14
CA GLY A 102 -5.83 3.44 12.58
C GLY A 102 -6.81 4.08 13.55
N SER A 103 -7.48 5.07 13.01
CA SER A 103 -8.61 5.76 13.63
C SER A 103 -9.58 6.24 12.56
N THR A 104 -10.81 6.47 12.95
CA THR A 104 -11.85 7.03 12.09
C THR A 104 -12.14 8.48 12.47
N MET A 105 -12.49 9.29 11.48
CA MET A 105 -12.89 10.68 11.70
C MET A 105 -14.00 11.10 10.74
N TRP A 106 -14.93 11.91 11.23
CA TRP A 106 -15.93 12.57 10.41
C TRP A 106 -15.42 13.90 9.90
N ASP A 107 -15.54 14.15 8.61
CA ASP A 107 -15.29 15.48 8.07
C ASP A 107 -16.53 16.40 8.22
N LYS A 108 -16.35 17.69 7.88
CA LYS A 108 -17.41 18.69 7.95
C LYS A 108 -18.56 18.47 6.98
N HIS A 109 -18.41 17.57 6.00
CA HIS A 109 -19.43 17.22 5.00
C HIS A 109 -20.19 15.93 5.35
N GLY A 110 -19.84 15.31 6.50
CA GLY A 110 -20.47 14.08 6.97
C GLY A 110 -19.93 12.81 6.31
N ASN A 111 -18.72 12.86 5.74
CA ASN A 111 -17.99 11.67 5.30
C ASN A 111 -17.20 11.10 6.46
N LEU A 112 -17.23 9.77 6.62
CA LEU A 112 -16.34 9.07 7.53
C LEU A 112 -15.07 8.66 6.78
N TRP A 113 -13.94 8.96 7.38
CA TRP A 113 -12.63 8.58 6.87
C TRP A 113 -11.93 7.68 7.87
N HIS A 114 -11.22 6.68 7.35
CA HIS A 114 -10.30 5.87 8.13
C HIS A 114 -8.87 6.26 7.79
N THR A 115 -8.06 6.50 8.80
CA THR A 115 -6.62 6.76 8.65
C THR A 115 -5.84 5.66 9.34
N SER A 116 -4.80 5.14 8.72
CA SER A 116 -3.92 4.16 9.35
C SER A 116 -2.53 4.19 8.74
N THR A 117 -1.63 3.37 9.27
CA THR A 117 -0.27 3.29 8.79
C THR A 117 -0.14 2.32 7.61
N MET A 118 0.51 2.77 6.55
CA MET A 118 0.93 1.96 5.43
C MET A 118 2.41 1.64 5.53
N ARG A 119 2.79 0.42 5.19
CA ARG A 119 4.17 -0.01 5.19
C ARG A 119 4.85 0.37 3.88
N ILE A 120 5.79 1.31 3.97
CA ILE A 120 6.59 1.72 2.83
C ILE A 120 8.03 1.23 2.95
N SER A 121 8.34 0.47 3.97
CA SER A 121 9.71 0.17 4.36
C SER A 121 10.59 -0.26 3.21
N VAL A 122 11.65 0.47 3.09
CA VAL A 122 12.74 0.26 2.16
C VAL A 122 13.99 -0.18 2.93
N ASN A 123 14.33 0.52 4.00
CA ASN A 123 15.53 0.24 4.79
C ASN A 123 15.22 -0.37 6.16
N GLN A 124 14.05 -0.10 6.69
CA GLN A 124 13.64 -0.67 7.97
C GLN A 124 12.14 -0.95 8.03
N GLN A 125 11.81 -1.99 8.77
CA GLN A 125 10.45 -2.53 8.85
C GLN A 125 9.42 -1.62 9.51
N PHE A 126 9.84 -0.55 10.20
CA PHE A 126 8.95 0.40 10.87
C PHE A 126 8.83 1.74 10.15
N GLU A 127 9.44 1.89 8.98
CA GLU A 127 9.18 3.06 8.15
C GLU A 127 7.78 2.97 7.57
N ARG A 128 6.96 3.98 7.82
CA ARG A 128 5.52 3.99 7.54
C ARG A 128 5.08 5.32 6.98
N ARG A 129 3.96 5.29 6.26
CA ARG A 129 3.23 6.48 5.79
C ARG A 129 1.79 6.41 6.25
N VAL A 130 1.11 7.54 6.21
CA VAL A 130 -0.32 7.62 6.53
C VAL A 130 -1.12 7.34 5.28
N GLY A 131 -2.00 6.36 5.35
CA GLY A 131 -3.07 6.13 4.39
C GLY A 131 -4.38 6.74 4.87
N ILE A 132 -5.22 7.19 3.94
CA ILE A 132 -6.56 7.73 4.21
C ILE A 132 -7.52 7.08 3.22
N TRP A 133 -8.59 6.48 3.74
CA TRP A 133 -9.60 5.81 2.92
C TRP A 133 -11.01 6.21 3.31
N PRO A 134 -11.96 6.17 2.37
CA PRO A 134 -13.37 6.30 2.70
C PRO A 134 -13.80 5.14 3.60
N ALA A 135 -14.54 5.48 4.63
CA ALA A 135 -15.15 4.54 5.55
C ALA A 135 -16.61 4.88 5.77
N GLY A 136 -17.33 4.04 6.48
CA GLY A 136 -18.74 4.29 6.80
C GLY A 136 -19.35 3.21 7.67
N PHE A 137 -20.59 3.46 8.05
CA PHE A 137 -21.47 2.45 8.60
C PHE A 137 -22.56 2.16 7.56
N ASP A 138 -22.76 0.89 7.26
CA ASP A 138 -23.80 0.49 6.32
C ASP A 138 -25.21 0.57 6.95
N LYS A 139 -26.24 0.18 6.19
CA LYS A 139 -27.65 0.19 6.64
C LYS A 139 -27.90 -0.69 7.87
N ASP A 140 -27.05 -1.71 8.10
CA ASP A 140 -27.16 -2.64 9.23
C ASP A 140 -26.26 -2.21 10.40
N GLY A 141 -25.52 -1.11 10.25
CA GLY A 141 -24.61 -0.55 11.24
C GLY A 141 -23.26 -1.26 11.25
N GLU A 142 -22.86 -1.95 10.20
CA GLU A 142 -21.52 -2.52 10.10
C GLU A 142 -20.50 -1.46 9.66
N LEU A 143 -19.41 -1.35 10.40
CA LEU A 143 -18.30 -0.49 10.04
C LEU A 143 -17.54 -1.11 8.87
N PHE A 144 -17.29 -0.32 7.83
CA PHE A 144 -16.49 -0.70 6.67
C PHE A 144 -15.42 0.34 6.33
N CYS A 145 -14.40 -0.08 5.60
CA CYS A 145 -13.39 0.76 5.00
C CYS A 145 -13.21 0.36 3.53
N ASN A 146 -13.36 1.30 2.59
CA ASN A 146 -13.12 1.01 1.19
C ASN A 146 -11.65 1.19 0.84
N GLN A 147 -10.94 0.07 0.68
CA GLN A 147 -9.54 0.02 0.27
C GLN A 147 -9.34 -0.55 -1.15
N ARG A 148 -10.43 -0.71 -1.91
CA ARG A 148 -10.35 -1.03 -3.35
C ARG A 148 -9.60 0.09 -4.05
N TYR A 149 -8.50 -0.25 -4.73
CA TYR A 149 -7.63 0.77 -5.35
C TYR A 149 -7.20 1.87 -4.36
N GLY A 150 -6.97 1.49 -3.09
CA GLY A 150 -6.81 2.42 -1.98
C GLY A 150 -5.54 3.27 -2.01
N ASP A 151 -4.57 2.92 -2.85
CA ASP A 151 -3.33 3.67 -3.10
C ASP A 151 -3.33 4.41 -4.45
N TRP A 152 -4.51 4.50 -5.11
CA TRP A 152 -4.69 5.32 -6.32
C TRP A 152 -5.26 6.69 -5.94
N PRO A 153 -4.99 7.74 -6.74
CA PRO A 153 -5.54 9.07 -6.50
C PRO A 153 -7.06 9.04 -6.43
N ARG A 154 -7.60 9.68 -5.41
CA ARG A 154 -9.04 9.85 -5.26
C ARG A 154 -9.40 11.34 -5.33
N VAL A 155 -10.35 11.67 -6.17
CA VAL A 155 -10.94 13.01 -6.20
C VAL A 155 -11.94 13.12 -5.05
N VAL A 156 -11.72 14.09 -4.18
CA VAL A 156 -12.59 14.37 -3.02
C VAL A 156 -13.31 15.68 -3.29
N SER A 157 -14.63 15.65 -3.36
CA SER A 157 -15.46 16.85 -3.48
C SER A 157 -15.69 17.52 -2.13
N SER A 158 -16.20 18.77 -2.15
CA SER A 158 -16.66 19.48 -0.96
C SER A 158 -18.06 19.02 -0.47
N GLU A 159 -18.61 17.97 -1.07
CA GLU A 159 -19.90 17.40 -0.76
C GLU A 159 -19.77 16.03 -0.10
N LYS A 160 -20.91 15.42 0.23
CA LYS A 160 -20.91 14.04 0.69
C LYS A 160 -20.55 13.12 -0.47
N ASN A 161 -19.50 12.33 -0.31
CA ASN A 161 -19.00 11.38 -1.31
C ASN A 161 -19.68 10.01 -1.16
N ASP A 162 -19.80 9.30 -2.27
CA ASP A 162 -20.03 7.86 -2.24
C ASP A 162 -18.73 7.17 -1.82
N PRO A 163 -18.69 6.49 -0.67
CA PRO A 163 -17.47 5.80 -0.23
C PRO A 163 -17.05 4.67 -1.16
N TRP A 164 -17.95 4.18 -2.04
CA TRP A 164 -17.69 3.07 -2.96
C TRP A 164 -17.43 3.52 -4.40
N GLU A 165 -17.36 4.82 -4.65
CA GLU A 165 -17.02 5.35 -5.98
C GLU A 165 -15.67 4.79 -6.47
N ASN A 166 -15.65 4.29 -7.71
CA ASN A 166 -14.43 3.83 -8.37
C ASN A 166 -13.48 5.00 -8.66
N PRO A 167 -12.15 4.75 -8.77
CA PRO A 167 -11.19 5.77 -9.20
C PRO A 167 -11.61 6.40 -10.54
N LYS A 168 -11.42 7.71 -10.67
CA LYS A 168 -11.65 8.44 -11.94
C LYS A 168 -10.51 8.24 -12.93
N TRP A 169 -9.31 8.01 -12.42
CA TRP A 169 -8.08 7.82 -13.20
C TRP A 169 -7.50 6.45 -12.91
N TYR A 170 -7.06 5.78 -13.96
CA TYR A 170 -6.50 4.43 -13.90
C TYR A 170 -4.98 4.48 -13.93
N LEU A 171 -4.32 3.45 -13.44
CA LEU A 171 -2.88 3.34 -13.46
C LEU A 171 -2.38 3.01 -14.87
N LEU A 172 -1.68 3.95 -15.49
CA LEU A 172 -1.18 3.85 -16.87
C LEU A 172 0.21 3.22 -16.94
N SER A 173 0.99 3.30 -15.86
CA SER A 173 2.42 2.97 -15.85
C SER A 173 2.77 1.56 -15.36
N SER A 174 1.79 0.76 -14.90
CA SER A 174 2.09 -0.56 -14.35
C SER A 174 2.70 -1.50 -15.39
N GLY A 175 3.89 -2.04 -15.08
CA GLY A 175 4.62 -2.95 -15.96
C GLY A 175 5.12 -2.33 -17.27
N LYS A 176 5.03 -1.00 -17.43
CA LYS A 176 5.47 -0.30 -18.63
C LYS A 176 7.00 -0.23 -18.73
N PRO A 177 7.55 -0.19 -19.95
CA PRO A 177 8.97 -0.02 -20.16
C PRO A 177 9.49 1.26 -19.48
N ALA A 178 10.65 1.15 -18.86
CA ALA A 178 11.33 2.26 -18.24
C ALA A 178 12.81 2.28 -18.59
N SER A 179 13.36 3.47 -18.75
CA SER A 179 14.77 3.73 -19.01
C SER A 179 15.32 4.75 -18.02
N ALA A 180 16.64 4.81 -17.85
CA ALA A 180 17.27 5.74 -16.94
C ALA A 180 18.67 6.14 -17.44
N SER A 181 19.22 7.23 -16.88
CA SER A 181 20.59 7.68 -17.13
C SER A 181 21.61 6.60 -16.76
N SER A 182 21.40 5.89 -15.66
CA SER A 182 22.24 4.84 -15.13
C SER A 182 21.46 3.97 -14.14
N PHE A 183 21.98 2.81 -13.76
CA PHE A 183 21.43 2.03 -12.64
C PHE A 183 22.44 1.05 -12.05
N VAL A 184 22.29 0.79 -10.77
CA VAL A 184 23.05 -0.24 -10.04
C VAL A 184 22.54 -1.62 -10.43
N GLU A 185 23.42 -2.62 -10.53
CA GLU A 185 23.03 -4.01 -10.80
C GLU A 185 21.95 -4.50 -9.83
N GLY A 186 20.88 -5.08 -10.37
CA GLY A 186 19.68 -5.50 -9.61
C GLY A 186 18.72 -4.38 -9.23
N LYS A 187 18.99 -3.12 -9.63
CA LYS A 187 18.17 -1.93 -9.35
C LYS A 187 17.75 -1.24 -10.66
N SER A 188 17.22 -2.01 -11.59
CA SER A 188 16.86 -1.55 -12.93
C SER A 188 15.69 -0.55 -12.93
N PRO A 189 15.53 0.27 -13.98
CA PRO A 189 14.44 1.23 -14.12
C PRO A 189 13.05 0.62 -14.02
N PHE A 190 12.87 -0.63 -14.47
CA PHE A 190 11.60 -1.36 -14.40
C PHE A 190 11.03 -1.46 -12.98
N LEU A 191 11.87 -1.47 -11.95
CA LEU A 191 11.43 -1.54 -10.56
C LEU A 191 10.58 -0.32 -10.14
N ALA A 192 10.66 0.79 -10.86
CA ALA A 192 9.83 1.96 -10.60
C ALA A 192 8.41 1.85 -11.21
N THR A 193 8.15 0.84 -12.05
CA THR A 193 6.84 0.55 -12.66
C THR A 193 6.27 -0.80 -12.22
N GLU A 194 6.98 -1.54 -11.35
CA GLU A 194 6.60 -2.86 -10.85
C GLU A 194 5.43 -2.82 -9.83
N GLU A 195 5.04 -1.65 -9.36
CA GLU A 195 4.00 -1.46 -8.33
C GLU A 195 4.35 -2.07 -6.96
N ASN A 196 5.58 -1.83 -6.51
CA ASN A 196 6.07 -2.31 -5.22
C ASN A 196 6.92 -1.23 -4.52
N ALA A 197 6.37 -0.55 -3.54
CA ALA A 197 7.07 0.48 -2.77
C ALA A 197 8.32 -0.03 -2.02
N GLN A 198 8.44 -1.35 -1.84
CA GLN A 198 9.57 -1.99 -1.15
C GLN A 198 10.70 -2.41 -2.09
N ASN A 199 10.59 -2.08 -3.38
CA ASN A 199 11.61 -2.27 -4.38
C ASN A 199 11.81 -0.95 -5.16
N TRP A 200 12.98 -0.71 -5.75
CA TRP A 200 13.28 0.60 -6.35
C TRP A 200 14.37 0.53 -7.43
N TRP A 201 14.26 1.41 -8.41
CA TRP A 201 15.38 1.81 -9.24
C TRP A 201 16.36 2.63 -8.41
N GLN A 202 17.66 2.42 -8.61
CA GLN A 202 18.73 3.21 -8.03
C GLN A 202 19.71 3.63 -9.11
N ALA A 203 19.98 4.94 -9.22
CA ALA A 203 21.02 5.46 -10.10
C ALA A 203 22.40 4.95 -9.69
N ASP A 204 23.31 4.81 -10.64
CA ASP A 204 24.69 4.40 -10.34
C ASP A 204 25.58 5.56 -9.84
N SER A 205 25.11 6.81 -10.01
CA SER A 205 25.79 8.01 -9.54
C SER A 205 24.89 8.85 -8.63
N ALA A 206 25.51 9.59 -7.69
CA ALA A 206 24.88 10.61 -6.87
C ALA A 206 24.93 12.01 -7.51
N GLU A 207 25.55 12.12 -8.69
CA GLU A 207 25.63 13.40 -9.39
C GLU A 207 24.26 13.92 -9.81
N SER A 208 24.10 15.25 -9.76
CA SER A 208 22.89 15.93 -10.22
C SER A 208 22.58 15.62 -11.69
N GLY A 209 21.28 15.51 -12.01
CA GLY A 209 20.84 15.25 -13.39
C GLY A 209 20.63 13.76 -13.70
N GLN A 210 20.66 12.86 -12.71
CA GLN A 210 20.19 11.50 -12.92
C GLN A 210 18.72 11.52 -13.30
N TRP A 211 18.29 10.70 -14.25
CA TRP A 211 16.92 10.69 -14.73
C TRP A 211 16.36 9.27 -14.85
N LEU A 212 15.04 9.19 -14.71
CA LEU A 212 14.21 8.00 -14.92
C LEU A 212 13.07 8.39 -15.86
N GLU A 213 12.77 7.55 -16.84
CA GLU A 213 11.70 7.76 -17.80
C GLU A 213 10.85 6.52 -17.98
N VAL A 214 9.53 6.72 -18.01
CA VAL A 214 8.53 5.68 -18.31
C VAL A 214 7.95 5.93 -19.70
N ASP A 215 7.92 4.90 -20.54
CA ASP A 215 7.23 4.88 -21.83
C ASP A 215 5.85 4.22 -21.68
N LEU A 216 4.78 5.00 -21.77
CA LEU A 216 3.40 4.50 -21.74
C LEU A 216 3.01 3.73 -23.02
N GLU A 217 3.97 3.57 -23.97
CA GLU A 217 3.86 2.90 -25.28
C GLU A 217 2.97 3.64 -26.29
N LYS A 218 2.07 4.50 -25.85
CA LYS A 218 1.26 5.41 -26.65
C LYS A 218 0.95 6.68 -25.86
N ALA A 219 0.60 7.75 -26.58
CA ALA A 219 0.11 8.96 -25.92
C ALA A 219 -1.25 8.70 -25.27
N MET A 220 -1.38 9.12 -24.01
CA MET A 220 -2.60 8.96 -23.19
C MET A 220 -2.94 10.28 -22.49
N ASP A 221 -4.19 10.36 -22.00
CA ASP A 221 -4.63 11.46 -21.14
C ASP A 221 -4.13 11.23 -19.71
N VAL A 222 -3.10 11.99 -19.32
CA VAL A 222 -2.49 11.92 -17.98
C VAL A 222 -3.05 13.01 -17.10
N TYR A 223 -3.50 12.65 -15.89
CA TYR A 223 -4.10 13.59 -14.92
C TYR A 223 -3.32 13.68 -13.61
N ALA A 224 -2.64 12.62 -13.20
CA ALA A 224 -1.84 12.64 -12.00
C ALA A 224 -0.58 11.79 -12.13
N ILE A 225 0.50 12.25 -11.50
CA ILE A 225 1.77 11.53 -11.46
C ILE A 225 2.24 11.49 -10.01
N GLN A 226 2.42 10.30 -9.46
CA GLN A 226 2.95 10.09 -8.13
C GLN A 226 4.41 9.70 -8.22
N ILE A 227 5.24 10.43 -7.49
CA ILE A 227 6.68 10.16 -7.36
C ILE A 227 6.91 9.63 -5.95
N ASN A 228 7.49 8.44 -5.82
CA ASN A 228 7.83 7.84 -4.55
C ASN A 228 9.32 7.58 -4.48
N PHE A 229 10.04 8.45 -3.77
CA PHE A 229 11.47 8.28 -3.52
C PHE A 229 11.68 7.17 -2.48
N ALA A 230 12.80 6.49 -2.59
CA ALA A 230 13.28 5.48 -1.64
C ALA A 230 14.68 5.84 -1.15
N ASP A 231 15.09 5.21 -0.07
CA ASP A 231 16.46 5.27 0.45
C ASP A 231 17.07 3.87 0.37
N ASP A 232 18.33 3.76 -0.08
CA ASP A 232 19.03 2.48 -0.13
C ASP A 232 20.25 2.48 0.80
N LYS A 233 20.18 1.65 1.85
CA LYS A 233 21.28 1.46 2.81
C LYS A 233 21.81 2.77 3.40
N LEU A 234 20.92 3.71 3.60
CA LEU A 234 21.25 5.00 4.16
C LEU A 234 21.67 4.84 5.64
N ASP A 235 22.88 5.27 5.96
CA ASP A 235 23.41 5.29 7.32
C ASP A 235 23.56 6.77 7.74
N VAL A 236 22.57 7.26 8.46
CA VAL A 236 22.52 8.64 8.92
C VAL A 236 22.91 8.70 10.39
N PRO A 237 23.90 9.52 10.77
CA PRO A 237 24.23 9.73 12.17
C PRO A 237 23.01 10.27 12.94
N VAL A 238 22.55 9.51 13.94
CA VAL A 238 21.46 9.97 14.81
C VAL A 238 22.00 11.00 15.80
N PRO A 239 21.35 12.15 16.01
CA PRO A 239 21.77 13.13 16.98
C PRO A 239 21.79 12.54 18.39
N GLY A 240 22.87 12.83 19.15
CA GLY A 240 23.08 12.33 20.50
C GLY A 240 23.74 10.94 20.52
N GLU A 241 23.91 10.40 21.72
CA GLU A 241 24.55 9.08 21.93
C GLU A 241 23.57 7.90 21.85
N ILE A 242 22.38 8.09 21.27
CA ILE A 242 21.38 7.02 21.13
C ILE A 242 21.84 6.06 20.05
N LYS A 243 22.57 5.06 20.46
CA LYS A 243 22.88 3.90 19.60
C LYS A 243 21.68 2.97 19.60
N GLY A 244 20.74 3.21 18.69
CA GLY A 244 19.63 2.29 18.46
C GLY A 244 20.14 1.01 17.78
N THR A 245 19.51 -0.12 18.10
CA THR A 245 19.73 -1.40 17.41
C THR A 245 19.07 -1.45 16.03
N MET A 246 18.32 -0.42 15.68
CA MET A 246 17.62 -0.30 14.38
C MET A 246 18.20 0.88 13.60
N THR A 247 18.58 0.62 12.37
CA THR A 247 18.95 1.66 11.41
C THR A 247 17.74 2.53 11.14
N GLN A 248 17.85 3.82 11.38
CA GLN A 248 16.80 4.78 11.09
C GLN A 248 17.23 5.61 9.88
N PRO A 249 16.65 5.38 8.70
CA PRO A 249 17.14 5.98 7.46
C PRO A 249 16.94 7.49 7.41
N ARG A 250 15.84 7.98 8.00
CA ARG A 250 15.54 9.42 8.09
C ARG A 250 15.02 9.77 9.48
N TYR A 251 15.39 10.95 9.96
CA TYR A 251 14.87 11.54 11.19
C TYR A 251 14.77 13.06 11.03
N ILE A 252 14.00 13.69 11.89
CA ILE A 252 13.90 15.15 11.92
C ILE A 252 15.14 15.67 12.67
N ASP A 253 15.95 16.45 11.99
CA ASP A 253 17.12 17.12 12.54
C ASP A 253 17.03 18.65 12.35
N GLU A 254 18.06 19.37 12.80
CA GLU A 254 18.14 20.83 12.68
C GLU A 254 18.62 21.33 11.30
N TYR A 255 18.92 20.42 10.39
CA TYR A 255 19.43 20.75 9.07
C TYR A 255 18.30 20.77 8.04
N ASP A 256 18.30 21.81 7.20
CA ASP A 256 17.43 21.86 6.02
C ASP A 256 17.85 20.77 5.03
N ARG A 257 16.92 19.88 4.73
CA ARG A 257 17.08 18.84 3.72
C ARG A 257 16.19 19.17 2.54
N VAL A 258 16.66 18.88 1.34
CA VAL A 258 15.90 19.17 0.12
C VAL A 258 15.87 17.96 -0.80
N THR A 259 14.74 17.83 -1.50
CA THR A 259 14.57 16.93 -2.63
C THR A 259 14.16 17.75 -3.84
N ARG A 260 15.03 17.88 -4.84
CA ARG A 260 14.84 18.73 -6.02
C ARG A 260 14.80 17.93 -7.31
N TRP A 261 13.85 18.23 -8.15
CA TRP A 261 13.64 17.51 -9.40
C TRP A 261 12.85 18.35 -10.41
N ILE A 262 12.86 17.88 -11.66
CA ILE A 262 12.02 18.37 -12.75
C ILE A 262 11.27 17.19 -13.34
N LEU A 263 9.96 17.33 -13.52
CA LEU A 263 9.10 16.35 -14.18
C LEU A 263 8.68 16.89 -15.55
N GLU A 264 8.91 16.10 -16.57
CA GLU A 264 8.65 16.45 -17.96
C GLU A 264 7.78 15.38 -18.64
N GLY A 265 7.03 15.80 -19.66
CA GLY A 265 6.26 14.93 -20.53
C GLY A 265 6.63 15.12 -21.98
N SER A 266 6.45 14.07 -22.77
CA SER A 266 6.61 14.13 -24.22
C SER A 266 5.65 13.19 -24.92
N VAL A 267 5.20 13.55 -26.13
CA VAL A 267 4.40 12.67 -27.00
C VAL A 267 5.28 11.85 -27.94
N ASP A 268 6.41 12.39 -28.36
CA ASP A 268 7.29 11.84 -29.40
C ASP A 268 8.65 11.32 -28.89
N GLY A 269 9.00 11.63 -27.62
CA GLY A 269 10.30 11.28 -27.02
C GLY A 269 11.45 12.21 -27.42
N GLU A 270 11.18 13.26 -28.18
CA GLU A 270 12.18 14.25 -28.62
C GLU A 270 11.88 15.64 -28.05
N ASN A 271 10.61 16.04 -28.07
CA ASN A 271 10.15 17.35 -27.60
C ASN A 271 9.48 17.21 -26.22
N TYR A 272 10.22 17.64 -25.19
CA TYR A 272 9.73 17.60 -23.82
C TYR A 272 9.18 18.94 -23.38
N PHE A 273 8.09 18.91 -22.61
CA PHE A 273 7.51 20.07 -21.93
C PHE A 273 7.52 19.82 -20.42
N VAL A 274 7.74 20.88 -19.65
CA VAL A 274 7.76 20.79 -18.18
C VAL A 274 6.35 20.58 -17.66
N ILE A 275 6.15 19.51 -16.89
CA ILE A 275 4.94 19.24 -16.14
C ILE A 275 5.02 19.95 -14.78
N GLU A 276 6.13 19.76 -14.06
CA GLU A 276 6.36 20.37 -12.75
C GLU A 276 7.86 20.65 -12.56
N ASP A 277 8.19 21.80 -12.00
CA ASP A 277 9.56 22.21 -11.71
C ASP A 277 9.74 22.45 -10.21
N LYS A 278 10.41 21.54 -9.54
CA LYS A 278 10.80 21.60 -8.13
C LYS A 278 12.31 21.87 -7.96
N SER A 279 12.96 22.49 -8.94
CA SER A 279 14.41 22.76 -8.91
C SER A 279 14.82 23.80 -7.87
N GLN A 280 13.89 24.62 -7.39
CA GLN A 280 14.15 25.74 -6.47
C GLN A 280 13.45 25.58 -5.12
N VAL A 281 12.89 24.40 -4.82
CA VAL A 281 12.23 24.16 -3.54
C VAL A 281 13.26 24.02 -2.40
N ASP A 282 12.83 24.31 -1.19
CA ASP A 282 13.59 24.20 0.05
C ASP A 282 13.02 23.15 1.01
N THR A 283 12.29 22.17 0.47
CA THR A 283 11.60 21.11 1.24
C THR A 283 12.14 19.73 0.89
N ASP A 284 12.14 18.84 1.88
CA ASP A 284 12.38 17.41 1.68
C ASP A 284 11.03 16.68 1.55
N LEU A 285 10.62 16.44 0.31
CA LEU A 285 9.40 15.71 -0.02
C LEU A 285 9.76 14.37 -0.69
N PRO A 286 9.88 13.28 0.10
CA PRO A 286 10.19 11.96 -0.43
C PRO A 286 9.02 11.32 -1.18
N HIS A 287 7.86 11.97 -1.21
CA HIS A 287 6.69 11.61 -1.99
C HIS A 287 6.02 12.86 -2.50
N ASP A 288 5.60 12.84 -3.75
CA ASP A 288 4.83 13.93 -4.32
C ASP A 288 3.74 13.37 -5.24
N LEU A 289 2.62 14.10 -5.31
CA LEU A 289 1.51 13.84 -6.23
C LEU A 289 1.25 15.10 -7.05
N VAL A 290 1.70 15.08 -8.29
CA VAL A 290 1.46 16.17 -9.25
C VAL A 290 0.12 15.93 -9.93
N VAL A 291 -0.83 16.84 -9.80
CA VAL A 291 -2.16 16.75 -10.39
C VAL A 291 -2.32 17.79 -11.50
N ARG A 292 -2.92 17.40 -12.61
CA ARG A 292 -3.32 18.22 -13.75
C ARG A 292 -4.79 17.95 -14.07
N GLU A 293 -5.70 18.70 -13.45
CA GLU A 293 -7.16 18.44 -13.54
C GLU A 293 -7.68 18.54 -14.98
N GLU A 294 -7.08 19.40 -15.81
CA GLU A 294 -7.41 19.53 -17.22
C GLU A 294 -6.87 18.38 -18.09
N GLY A 295 -5.99 17.55 -17.51
CA GLY A 295 -5.27 16.52 -18.24
C GLY A 295 -4.16 17.08 -19.12
N LEU A 296 -3.25 16.21 -19.51
CA LEU A 296 -2.22 16.49 -20.53
C LEU A 296 -1.98 15.23 -21.37
N GLN A 297 -1.56 15.43 -22.63
CA GLN A 297 -1.19 14.34 -23.52
C GLN A 297 0.29 14.02 -23.37
N ALA A 298 0.61 12.80 -22.98
CA ALA A 298 1.98 12.31 -22.93
C ALA A 298 2.06 10.81 -23.22
N ARG A 299 3.16 10.39 -23.84
CA ARG A 299 3.61 9.02 -23.94
C ARG A 299 4.78 8.78 -23.01
N TYR A 300 5.70 9.71 -22.93
CA TYR A 300 6.89 9.62 -22.09
C TYR A 300 6.75 10.53 -20.89
N ILE A 301 7.05 10.00 -19.70
CA ILE A 301 7.12 10.76 -18.45
C ILE A 301 8.52 10.61 -17.90
N LYS A 302 9.24 11.73 -17.81
CA LYS A 302 10.63 11.79 -17.39
C LYS A 302 10.81 12.58 -16.12
N LEU A 303 11.46 11.99 -15.15
CA LEU A 303 11.85 12.61 -13.89
C LEU A 303 13.35 12.81 -13.89
N THR A 304 13.80 14.07 -13.86
CA THR A 304 15.21 14.43 -13.69
C THR A 304 15.45 14.86 -12.26
N ILE A 305 16.34 14.19 -11.55
CA ILE A 305 16.64 14.38 -10.13
C ILE A 305 17.87 15.27 -10.01
N LEU A 306 17.75 16.40 -9.32
CA LEU A 306 18.80 17.40 -9.16
C LEU A 306 19.49 17.27 -7.80
N GLU A 307 18.74 16.96 -6.75
CA GLU A 307 19.26 16.84 -5.40
C GLU A 307 18.38 15.90 -4.56
N VAL A 308 19.00 15.06 -3.76
CA VAL A 308 18.35 14.24 -2.73
C VAL A 308 19.13 14.35 -1.42
N PRO A 309 18.46 14.20 -0.25
CA PRO A 309 19.13 14.29 1.03
C PRO A 309 20.28 13.31 1.19
N PHE A 310 21.25 13.68 2.05
CA PHE A 310 22.33 12.83 2.50
C PHE A 310 23.34 12.40 1.41
N GLU A 311 23.43 13.15 0.30
CA GLU A 311 24.34 12.88 -0.82
C GLU A 311 24.23 11.45 -1.37
N GLN A 312 23.06 10.83 -1.21
CA GLN A 312 22.82 9.47 -1.66
C GLN A 312 22.59 9.38 -3.17
N LYS A 313 22.74 8.18 -3.72
CA LYS A 313 22.29 7.89 -5.08
C LYS A 313 20.78 7.96 -5.15
N PRO A 314 20.18 8.64 -6.14
CA PRO A 314 18.73 8.68 -6.27
C PRO A 314 18.10 7.29 -6.37
N CYS A 315 17.01 7.09 -5.62
CA CYS A 315 16.22 5.86 -5.62
C CYS A 315 14.74 6.20 -5.82
N ILE A 316 14.09 5.53 -6.77
CA ILE A 316 12.65 5.70 -7.05
C ILE A 316 11.97 4.33 -7.00
N SER A 317 11.05 4.14 -6.05
CA SER A 317 10.24 2.93 -5.94
C SER A 317 8.93 3.01 -6.74
N GLY A 318 8.50 4.21 -7.13
CA GLY A 318 7.34 4.39 -7.98
C GLY A 318 7.39 5.71 -8.75
N LEU A 319 7.34 5.62 -10.08
CA LEU A 319 6.96 6.71 -10.96
C LEU A 319 5.62 6.31 -11.59
N ARG A 320 4.55 6.59 -10.81
CA ARG A 320 3.21 6.09 -11.07
C ARG A 320 2.41 7.15 -11.84
N VAL A 321 1.95 6.79 -13.01
CA VAL A 321 1.19 7.68 -13.89
C VAL A 321 -0.27 7.25 -13.90
N PHE A 322 -1.18 8.19 -13.65
CA PHE A 322 -2.61 7.96 -13.62
C PHE A 322 -3.35 8.81 -14.65
N GLY A 323 -4.32 8.19 -15.30
CA GLY A 323 -5.05 8.85 -16.35
C GLY A 323 -6.13 7.96 -16.96
N ILE A 324 -6.40 8.20 -18.24
CA ILE A 324 -7.42 7.48 -19.00
C ILE A 324 -6.79 6.98 -20.31
N GLY A 325 -6.74 5.65 -20.47
CA GLY A 325 -6.37 5.03 -21.73
C GLY A 325 -7.51 5.11 -22.76
N ASP A 326 -7.17 4.93 -24.04
CA ASP A 326 -8.09 5.00 -25.18
C ASP A 326 -8.43 3.64 -25.79
N GLY A 327 -8.06 2.56 -25.10
CA GLY A 327 -8.27 1.18 -25.54
C GLY A 327 -9.50 0.51 -24.90
N GLU A 328 -9.53 -0.80 -25.02
CA GLU A 328 -10.62 -1.62 -24.46
C GLU A 328 -10.34 -1.98 -22.98
N LYS A 329 -11.40 -2.00 -22.19
CA LYS A 329 -11.35 -2.54 -20.83
C LYS A 329 -11.05 -4.03 -20.84
N PRO A 330 -10.58 -4.61 -19.73
CA PRO A 330 -10.43 -6.05 -19.63
C PRO A 330 -11.75 -6.78 -19.82
N GLU A 331 -11.69 -8.02 -20.26
CA GLU A 331 -12.85 -8.91 -20.23
C GLU A 331 -13.24 -9.26 -18.78
N VAL A 332 -14.48 -9.72 -18.60
CA VAL A 332 -14.94 -10.25 -17.32
C VAL A 332 -14.11 -11.48 -16.97
N PRO A 333 -13.34 -11.48 -15.86
CA PRO A 333 -12.51 -12.62 -15.51
C PRO A 333 -13.36 -13.82 -15.09
N SER A 334 -12.93 -15.01 -15.46
CA SER A 334 -13.41 -16.25 -14.86
C SER A 334 -12.52 -16.63 -13.69
N PHE A 335 -13.10 -17.16 -12.62
CA PHE A 335 -12.33 -17.58 -11.47
C PHE A 335 -12.99 -18.72 -10.71
N GLU A 336 -12.17 -19.45 -9.96
CA GLU A 336 -12.60 -20.42 -8.97
C GLU A 336 -12.09 -19.97 -7.60
N ALA A 337 -12.92 -20.13 -6.57
CA ALA A 337 -12.56 -19.79 -5.20
C ALA A 337 -12.90 -20.95 -4.26
N THR A 338 -11.99 -21.25 -3.34
CA THR A 338 -12.15 -22.28 -2.31
C THR A 338 -11.54 -21.80 -1.00
N ARG A 339 -11.92 -22.42 0.10
CA ARG A 339 -11.26 -22.24 1.39
C ARG A 339 -10.10 -23.23 1.56
N SER A 340 -9.11 -22.84 2.36
CA SER A 340 -8.12 -23.76 2.89
C SER A 340 -8.75 -24.75 3.88
N ASP A 341 -8.07 -25.87 4.15
CA ASP A 341 -8.54 -26.92 5.07
C ASP A 341 -8.79 -26.40 6.50
N ASP A 342 -8.03 -25.40 6.95
CA ASP A 342 -8.20 -24.73 8.24
C ASP A 342 -9.26 -23.63 8.24
N GLU A 343 -9.88 -23.34 7.10
CA GLU A 343 -10.89 -22.33 6.85
C GLU A 343 -10.42 -20.85 7.02
N LEU A 344 -9.13 -20.62 7.18
CA LEU A 344 -8.59 -19.29 7.47
C LEU A 344 -8.17 -18.52 6.22
N ASP A 345 -7.96 -19.22 5.10
CA ASP A 345 -7.52 -18.63 3.84
C ASP A 345 -8.54 -18.84 2.72
N LEU A 346 -8.62 -17.84 1.87
CA LEU A 346 -9.27 -17.88 0.56
C LEU A 346 -8.22 -18.26 -0.50
N LEU A 347 -8.50 -19.29 -1.29
CA LEU A 347 -7.68 -19.72 -2.43
C LEU A 347 -8.42 -19.33 -3.70
N VAL A 348 -7.81 -18.51 -4.56
CA VAL A 348 -8.43 -18.01 -5.80
C VAL A 348 -7.55 -18.34 -6.99
N ASN A 349 -8.15 -18.98 -8.01
CA ASN A 349 -7.56 -19.15 -9.32
C ASN A 349 -8.28 -18.25 -10.31
N ILE A 350 -7.55 -17.43 -11.05
CA ILE A 350 -8.12 -16.43 -11.95
C ILE A 350 -7.62 -16.67 -13.37
N GLN A 351 -8.50 -16.51 -14.34
CA GLN A 351 -8.20 -16.44 -15.78
C GLN A 351 -8.87 -15.22 -16.37
N GLY A 352 -8.15 -14.47 -17.19
CA GLY A 352 -8.68 -13.30 -17.88
C GLY A 352 -7.70 -12.79 -18.92
N GLU A 353 -8.22 -12.05 -19.87
CA GLU A 353 -7.46 -11.44 -20.95
C GLU A 353 -7.47 -9.91 -20.83
N ASN A 354 -6.46 -9.26 -21.41
CA ASN A 354 -6.31 -7.82 -21.47
C ASN A 354 -6.33 -7.12 -20.09
N ALA A 355 -5.89 -7.81 -19.03
CA ALA A 355 -5.78 -7.26 -17.69
C ALA A 355 -4.32 -6.97 -17.34
N VAL A 356 -4.07 -5.89 -16.60
CA VAL A 356 -2.80 -5.56 -15.93
C VAL A 356 -2.79 -6.14 -14.52
N GLY A 357 -3.97 -6.28 -13.94
CA GLY A 357 -4.15 -6.87 -12.62
C GLY A 357 -5.59 -7.16 -12.29
N TYR A 358 -5.78 -7.66 -11.08
CA TYR A 358 -7.09 -8.03 -10.55
C TYR A 358 -7.28 -7.49 -9.14
N ASN A 359 -8.53 -7.16 -8.81
CA ASN A 359 -8.92 -6.84 -7.45
C ASN A 359 -9.82 -7.98 -6.94
N ILE A 360 -9.32 -8.76 -6.00
CA ILE A 360 -10.04 -9.88 -5.40
C ILE A 360 -10.82 -9.32 -4.21
N LEU A 361 -12.14 -9.40 -4.28
CA LEU A 361 -13.07 -8.88 -3.29
C LEU A 361 -13.75 -10.02 -2.55
N TRP A 362 -13.93 -9.88 -1.24
CA TRP A 362 -14.69 -10.86 -0.46
C TRP A 362 -15.42 -10.19 0.70
N GLY A 363 -16.44 -10.87 1.19
CA GLY A 363 -17.24 -10.45 2.33
C GLY A 363 -18.28 -11.47 2.71
N HIS A 364 -18.97 -11.25 3.82
CA HIS A 364 -19.90 -12.22 4.41
C HIS A 364 -21.32 -12.21 3.81
N GLU A 365 -21.64 -11.24 2.94
CA GLU A 365 -22.88 -11.15 2.17
C GLU A 365 -22.58 -10.72 0.72
N PRO A 366 -23.42 -11.06 -0.26
CA PRO A 366 -23.15 -10.76 -1.67
C PRO A 366 -22.93 -9.26 -1.96
N GLU A 367 -23.64 -8.40 -1.23
CA GLU A 367 -23.58 -6.94 -1.33
C GLU A 367 -22.55 -6.31 -0.39
N LYS A 368 -21.91 -7.09 0.50
CA LYS A 368 -20.95 -6.63 1.51
C LYS A 368 -19.55 -7.19 1.27
N LEU A 369 -19.06 -7.02 0.06
CA LEU A 369 -17.69 -7.40 -0.31
C LEU A 369 -16.72 -6.29 0.13
N TYR A 370 -16.54 -6.10 1.43
CA TYR A 370 -15.81 -4.96 1.97
C TYR A 370 -14.29 -5.13 1.99
N HIS A 371 -13.80 -6.37 1.83
CA HIS A 371 -12.38 -6.67 1.75
C HIS A 371 -11.89 -6.66 0.30
N SER A 372 -10.63 -6.31 0.11
CA SER A 372 -10.00 -6.33 -1.20
C SER A 372 -8.53 -6.70 -1.13
N TRP A 373 -8.05 -7.36 -2.19
CA TRP A 373 -6.63 -7.59 -2.42
C TRP A 373 -6.29 -7.29 -3.87
N LEU A 374 -5.51 -6.23 -4.06
CA LEU A 374 -5.05 -5.81 -5.37
C LEU A 374 -3.83 -6.62 -5.79
N VAL A 375 -3.92 -7.28 -6.95
CA VAL A 375 -2.89 -8.15 -7.54
C VAL A 375 -2.43 -7.55 -8.85
N PHE A 376 -1.11 -7.43 -9.04
CA PHE A 376 -0.48 -7.01 -10.29
C PHE A 376 0.23 -8.19 -10.94
N LEU A 377 0.03 -8.41 -12.25
CA LEU A 377 0.55 -9.58 -12.95
C LEU A 377 2.07 -9.67 -12.88
N ASP A 378 2.76 -8.58 -13.14
CA ASP A 378 4.23 -8.55 -13.19
C ASP A 378 4.84 -8.63 -11.79
N ARG A 379 4.34 -7.83 -10.84
CA ARG A 379 4.84 -7.80 -9.47
C ARG A 379 4.70 -9.13 -8.75
N ASP A 380 3.55 -9.75 -8.83
CA ASP A 380 3.26 -11.00 -8.12
C ASP A 380 3.88 -12.22 -8.82
N LYS A 381 4.73 -11.97 -9.85
CA LYS A 381 5.47 -12.99 -10.64
C LYS A 381 4.57 -14.05 -11.25
N ILE A 382 3.43 -13.60 -11.71
CA ILE A 382 2.44 -14.45 -12.33
C ILE A 382 2.80 -14.55 -13.80
N TYR A 383 3.74 -15.43 -14.11
CA TYR A 383 4.31 -15.61 -15.43
C TYR A 383 3.35 -16.25 -16.45
N SER A 384 2.24 -16.80 -15.98
CA SER A 384 1.17 -17.27 -16.84
C SER A 384 0.08 -16.20 -16.89
N LYS A 385 -0.04 -15.47 -17.99
CA LYS A 385 -1.17 -14.58 -18.25
C LYS A 385 -2.52 -15.33 -18.30
N GLU A 386 -2.47 -16.65 -18.25
CA GLU A 386 -3.63 -17.52 -18.38
C GLU A 386 -4.23 -17.96 -17.03
N ARG A 387 -3.44 -17.97 -15.96
CA ARG A 387 -3.92 -18.41 -14.64
C ARG A 387 -3.15 -17.78 -13.50
N ILE A 388 -3.89 -17.24 -12.55
CA ILE A 388 -3.36 -16.66 -11.31
C ILE A 388 -3.86 -17.49 -10.12
N GLU A 389 -2.94 -17.92 -9.27
CA GLU A 389 -3.28 -18.54 -8.00
C GLU A 389 -2.88 -17.59 -6.87
N LYS A 390 -3.84 -17.23 -6.02
CA LYS A 390 -3.61 -16.36 -4.86
C LYS A 390 -4.18 -16.98 -3.61
N ARG A 391 -3.36 -17.02 -2.55
CA ARG A 391 -3.78 -17.38 -1.19
C ARG A 391 -3.93 -16.11 -0.35
N ILE A 392 -5.11 -15.92 0.21
CA ILE A 392 -5.49 -14.72 0.97
C ILE A 392 -5.92 -15.15 2.36
N GLY A 393 -5.29 -14.62 3.40
CA GLY A 393 -5.68 -14.82 4.79
C GLY A 393 -6.87 -13.94 5.22
N ALA A 394 -7.12 -13.92 6.53
CA ALA A 394 -8.13 -13.10 7.18
C ALA A 394 -9.60 -13.52 6.97
N LEU A 395 -9.85 -14.82 6.83
CA LEU A 395 -11.21 -15.34 6.96
C LEU A 395 -11.52 -15.71 8.42
N VAL A 396 -12.77 -15.55 8.82
CA VAL A 396 -13.29 -16.00 10.11
C VAL A 396 -13.80 -17.43 9.94
N LYS A 397 -13.31 -18.35 10.78
CA LYS A 397 -13.71 -19.76 10.74
C LYS A 397 -15.21 -19.92 11.00
N GLY A 398 -15.87 -20.76 10.20
CA GLY A 398 -17.32 -21.02 10.28
C GLY A 398 -18.21 -19.91 9.71
N GLN A 399 -17.67 -18.78 9.27
CA GLN A 399 -18.43 -17.71 8.64
C GLN A 399 -18.58 -17.98 7.13
N LYS A 400 -19.77 -17.70 6.56
CA LYS A 400 -19.99 -17.75 5.12
C LYS A 400 -19.33 -16.54 4.46
N TYR A 401 -18.83 -16.75 3.24
CA TYR A 401 -18.28 -15.68 2.43
C TYR A 401 -18.79 -15.76 0.99
N TYR A 402 -18.64 -14.63 0.31
CA TYR A 402 -18.86 -14.46 -1.12
C TYR A 402 -17.62 -13.80 -1.69
N VAL A 403 -17.33 -14.09 -2.94
CA VAL A 403 -16.13 -13.62 -3.64
C VAL A 403 -16.50 -13.05 -4.99
N ARG A 404 -15.82 -11.99 -5.38
CA ARG A 404 -15.84 -11.40 -6.72
C ARG A 404 -14.40 -11.06 -7.12
N VAL A 405 -14.09 -11.19 -8.39
CA VAL A 405 -12.82 -10.75 -8.94
C VAL A 405 -13.09 -9.72 -10.02
N ASP A 406 -12.56 -8.52 -9.85
CA ASP A 406 -12.63 -7.44 -10.83
C ASP A 406 -11.28 -7.37 -11.58
N ALA A 407 -11.34 -7.24 -12.91
CA ALA A 407 -10.15 -7.03 -13.73
C ALA A 407 -9.94 -5.54 -14.00
N PHE A 408 -8.69 -5.10 -14.12
CA PHE A 408 -8.38 -3.72 -14.50
C PHE A 408 -7.20 -3.64 -15.47
N ASN A 409 -7.21 -2.58 -16.27
CA ASN A 409 -6.08 -2.12 -17.08
C ASN A 409 -6.11 -0.58 -17.15
N GLU A 410 -5.27 0.01 -17.98
CA GLU A 410 -5.20 1.46 -18.20
C GLU A 410 -6.49 2.08 -18.78
N ASN A 411 -7.41 1.26 -19.33
CA ASN A 411 -8.65 1.71 -19.95
C ASN A 411 -9.87 1.60 -19.04
N GLY A 412 -9.74 0.93 -17.88
CA GLY A 412 -10.81 0.84 -16.90
C GLY A 412 -10.86 -0.44 -16.10
N ILE A 413 -11.95 -0.55 -15.37
CA ILE A 413 -12.29 -1.66 -14.48
C ILE A 413 -13.46 -2.43 -15.07
N THR A 414 -13.39 -3.75 -15.06
CA THR A 414 -14.50 -4.66 -15.40
C THR A 414 -14.83 -5.52 -14.19
N GLU A 415 -16.03 -5.33 -13.67
CA GLU A 415 -16.51 -6.08 -12.51
C GLU A 415 -16.86 -7.52 -12.87
N GLY A 416 -16.43 -8.44 -12.01
CA GLY A 416 -16.75 -9.85 -12.14
C GLY A 416 -18.09 -10.24 -11.55
N VAL A 417 -18.35 -11.55 -11.51
CA VAL A 417 -19.57 -12.12 -10.94
C VAL A 417 -19.34 -12.50 -9.48
N VAL A 418 -20.31 -12.24 -8.62
CA VAL A 418 -20.27 -12.67 -7.21
C VAL A 418 -20.64 -14.14 -7.12
N ILE A 419 -19.80 -14.94 -6.48
CA ILE A 419 -20.06 -16.36 -6.19
C ILE A 419 -20.00 -16.64 -4.68
N PRO A 420 -20.77 -17.61 -4.17
CA PRO A 420 -20.58 -18.09 -2.80
C PRO A 420 -19.29 -18.90 -2.67
N LEU A 421 -18.66 -18.83 -1.47
CA LEU A 421 -17.46 -19.57 -1.10
C LEU A 421 -17.81 -20.78 -0.23
#